data_56ac505909d2291db99a9f873624b29e
#
_entry.id   56ac505909d2291db99a9f873624b29e
#
_cell.length_a   1.000
_cell.length_b   1.000
_cell.length_c   1.000
_cell.angle_alpha   90.00
_cell.angle_beta   90.00
_cell.angle_gamma   90.00
#
_symmetry.space_group_name_H-M   'P 1'
#
loop_
_entity.id
_entity.type
_entity.pdbx_description
1 polymer ?
#
loop_
_entity_poly.entity_id
_entity_poly.type
_entity_poly.pdbx_seq_one_letter_code
_entity_poly.pdbx_strand_id
1 'polypeptide(L)'
;MIKVNYRALGMLSTNCYVVENPDSQKVLIVDPGDSPLEIERQIDEIDGDPEAILLTHGHFDHMLAADALRKKYHIPVYVHEKEQHLLGDPKENLSGLWSKPYTMQADKTVKEGDVLHLADFEIHVLATPGHTAGGVCYYIPAEKTLFSGDTLFCESYGRYDFPTSSGRELDIPPIYISFV
;
A
#
# COMPACT_ATOMS: atom_id res chain seq x y z
N MET A 1 -9.79 9.47 16.42
CA MET A 1 -9.06 10.14 15.31
C MET A 1 -7.83 9.32 15.00
N ILE A 2 -7.68 8.94 13.75
CA ILE A 2 -6.55 8.16 13.23
C ILE A 2 -5.21 8.87 13.48
N LYS A 3 -4.15 8.12 13.75
CA LYS A 3 -2.77 8.60 13.69
C LYS A 3 -2.03 7.93 12.54
N VAL A 4 -1.41 8.73 11.70
CA VAL A 4 -0.67 8.26 10.54
C VAL A 4 0.80 8.65 10.71
N ASN A 5 1.65 7.66 10.93
CA ASN A 5 3.08 7.80 10.90
C ASN A 5 3.60 7.30 9.55
N TYR A 6 4.52 8.02 8.94
CA TYR A 6 5.12 7.57 7.68
C TYR A 6 6.63 7.70 7.67
N ARG A 7 7.27 6.89 6.84
CA ARG A 7 8.71 6.96 6.54
C ARG A 7 8.91 6.74 5.06
N ALA A 8 9.76 7.54 4.47
CA ALA A 8 10.30 7.29 3.14
C ALA A 8 11.40 6.24 3.24
N LEU A 9 11.17 5.05 2.69
CA LEU A 9 12.04 3.87 2.84
C LEU A 9 12.60 3.41 1.50
N GLY A 10 13.73 2.70 1.57
CA GLY A 10 14.35 2.10 0.41
C GLY A 10 15.00 3.09 -0.56
N MET A 11 15.46 2.55 -1.69
CA MET A 11 16.22 3.32 -2.68
C MET A 11 15.39 4.33 -3.46
N LEU A 12 14.08 4.14 -3.56
CA LEU A 12 13.15 5.06 -4.23
C LEU A 12 12.45 6.02 -3.27
N SER A 13 12.77 5.91 -1.97
CA SER A 13 12.15 6.76 -0.92
C SER A 13 10.62 6.67 -0.90
N THR A 14 10.11 5.46 -1.10
CA THR A 14 8.67 5.18 -1.10
C THR A 14 8.10 5.35 0.31
N ASN A 15 6.97 6.03 0.42
CA ASN A 15 6.31 6.23 1.69
C ASN A 15 5.66 4.93 2.18
N CYS A 16 6.15 4.42 3.30
CA CYS A 16 5.47 3.40 4.10
C CYS A 16 4.68 4.06 5.21
N TYR A 17 3.43 3.67 5.41
CA TYR A 17 2.57 4.23 6.44
C TYR A 17 2.27 3.20 7.53
N VAL A 18 2.42 3.61 8.78
CA VAL A 18 1.96 2.92 9.98
C VAL A 18 0.74 3.68 10.49
N VAL A 19 -0.43 3.08 10.34
CA VAL A 19 -1.74 3.70 10.55
C VAL A 19 -2.36 3.14 11.83
N GLU A 20 -2.35 3.93 12.89
CA GLU A 20 -2.83 3.53 14.21
C GLU A 20 -4.27 3.96 14.44
N ASN A 21 -5.08 3.06 14.97
CA ASN A 21 -6.30 3.39 15.67
C ASN A 21 -5.99 3.53 17.17
N PRO A 22 -5.93 4.77 17.71
CA PRO A 22 -5.47 4.97 19.09
C PRO A 22 -6.49 4.48 20.14
N ASP A 23 -7.74 4.21 19.75
CA ASP A 23 -8.76 3.72 20.68
C ASP A 23 -8.62 2.21 20.91
N SER A 24 -8.09 1.45 19.95
CA SER A 24 -7.89 0.01 20.02
C SER A 24 -6.41 -0.44 19.94
N GLN A 25 -5.49 0.47 19.66
CA GLN A 25 -4.07 0.21 19.39
C GLN A 25 -3.80 -0.64 18.14
N LYS A 26 -4.83 -1.00 17.38
CA LYS A 26 -4.68 -1.74 16.15
C LYS A 26 -4.00 -0.90 15.07
N VAL A 27 -3.19 -1.58 14.25
CA VAL A 27 -2.36 -0.93 13.24
C VAL A 27 -2.58 -1.57 11.87
N LEU A 28 -2.64 -0.72 10.85
CA LEU A 28 -2.46 -1.13 9.45
C LEU A 28 -1.10 -0.67 8.96
N ILE A 29 -0.48 -1.49 8.12
CA ILE A 29 0.77 -1.15 7.45
C ILE A 29 0.44 -0.98 5.96
N VAL A 30 0.71 0.20 5.40
CA VAL A 30 0.47 0.46 3.98
C VAL A 30 1.81 0.61 3.28
N ASP A 31 1.99 -0.13 2.18
CA ASP A 31 3.16 -0.11 1.32
C ASP A 31 4.51 -0.24 2.05
N PRO A 32 4.77 -1.37 2.73
CA PRO A 32 6.04 -1.62 3.41
C PRO A 32 7.16 -1.92 2.40
N GLY A 33 7.71 -0.87 1.81
CA GLY A 33 8.60 -0.96 0.66
C GLY A 33 10.01 -1.46 0.97
N ASP A 34 10.52 -1.26 2.18
CA ASP A 34 11.88 -1.65 2.57
C ASP A 34 12.03 -1.59 4.11
N SER A 35 13.23 -1.96 4.61
CA SER A 35 13.66 -1.73 6.00
C SER A 35 12.66 -2.23 7.06
N PRO A 36 12.31 -3.52 7.08
CA PRO A 36 11.29 -4.06 8.00
C PRO A 36 11.58 -3.73 9.46
N LEU A 37 12.84 -3.71 9.89
CA LEU A 37 13.24 -3.38 11.27
C LEU A 37 12.90 -1.92 11.65
N GLU A 38 12.89 -1.01 10.69
CA GLU A 38 12.50 0.38 10.94
C GLU A 38 10.99 0.50 11.13
N ILE A 39 10.22 -0.25 10.32
CA ILE A 39 8.76 -0.33 10.46
C ILE A 39 8.39 -0.99 11.79
N GLU A 40 9.06 -2.10 12.15
CA GLU A 40 8.90 -2.75 13.45
C GLU A 40 9.12 -1.79 14.62
N ARG A 41 10.20 -0.99 14.57
CA ARG A 41 10.50 0.01 15.60
C ARG A 41 9.38 1.04 15.74
N GLN A 42 8.82 1.53 14.62
CA GLN A 42 7.70 2.47 14.67
C GLN A 42 6.46 1.86 15.35
N ILE A 43 6.19 0.57 15.08
CA ILE A 43 5.08 -0.17 15.69
C ILE A 43 5.34 -0.36 17.18
N ASP A 44 6.55 -0.74 17.57
CA ASP A 44 6.95 -0.93 18.96
C ASP A 44 6.87 0.40 19.77
N GLU A 45 7.25 1.53 19.16
CA GLU A 45 7.20 2.87 19.78
C GLU A 45 5.79 3.31 20.17
N ILE A 46 4.76 2.79 19.48
CA ILE A 46 3.35 3.10 19.75
C ILE A 46 2.60 1.98 20.48
N ASP A 47 3.30 0.91 20.86
CA ASP A 47 2.71 -0.31 21.43
C ASP A 47 1.56 -0.85 20.55
N GLY A 48 1.78 -0.81 19.23
CA GLY A 48 0.77 -1.10 18.21
C GLY A 48 0.57 -2.59 17.98
N ASP A 49 -0.67 -3.00 17.70
CA ASP A 49 -1.07 -4.37 17.33
C ASP A 49 -1.37 -4.45 15.83
N PRO A 50 -0.43 -4.90 14.97
CA PRO A 50 -0.65 -4.98 13.53
C PRO A 50 -1.73 -6.00 13.17
N GLU A 51 -2.69 -5.59 12.33
CA GLU A 51 -3.80 -6.45 11.88
C GLU A 51 -3.69 -6.85 10.41
N ALA A 52 -3.15 -5.98 9.55
CA ALA A 52 -3.02 -6.25 8.12
C ALA A 52 -1.96 -5.38 7.45
N ILE A 53 -1.48 -5.86 6.29
CA ILE A 53 -0.69 -5.10 5.32
C ILE A 53 -1.57 -4.83 4.10
N LEU A 54 -1.62 -3.57 3.66
CA LEU A 54 -2.33 -3.14 2.46
C LEU A 54 -1.31 -2.67 1.42
N LEU A 55 -1.30 -3.28 0.24
CA LEU A 55 -0.49 -2.84 -0.89
C LEU A 55 -1.37 -2.04 -1.85
N THR A 56 -0.96 -0.81 -2.17
CA THR A 56 -1.65 0.00 -3.18
C THR A 56 -1.45 -0.57 -4.57
N HIS A 57 -0.28 -1.16 -4.83
CA HIS A 57 0.04 -1.89 -6.06
C HIS A 57 1.26 -2.80 -5.83
N GLY A 58 1.68 -3.53 -6.86
CA GLY A 58 2.66 -4.60 -6.73
C GLY A 58 4.09 -4.26 -7.14
N HIS A 59 4.51 -2.99 -7.27
CA HIS A 59 5.92 -2.68 -7.50
C HIS A 59 6.78 -2.99 -6.27
N PHE A 60 8.03 -3.37 -6.53
CA PHE A 60 8.94 -3.91 -5.51
C PHE A 60 9.16 -2.96 -4.34
N ASP A 61 9.25 -1.69 -4.61
CA ASP A 61 9.50 -0.64 -3.60
C ASP A 61 8.31 -0.34 -2.69
N HIS A 62 7.15 -0.96 -2.95
CA HIS A 62 5.97 -0.96 -2.06
C HIS A 62 5.83 -2.24 -1.23
N MET A 63 6.60 -3.31 -1.52
CA MET A 63 6.33 -4.64 -0.94
C MET A 63 7.53 -5.37 -0.33
N LEU A 64 8.77 -4.89 -0.48
CA LEU A 64 9.97 -5.66 -0.09
C LEU A 64 10.01 -6.09 1.38
N ALA A 65 9.41 -5.32 2.29
CA ALA A 65 9.32 -5.66 3.71
C ALA A 65 8.06 -6.47 4.06
N ALA A 66 7.08 -6.60 3.15
CA ALA A 66 5.79 -7.21 3.46
C ALA A 66 5.91 -8.65 3.97
N ASP A 67 6.74 -9.48 3.35
CA ASP A 67 6.95 -10.88 3.77
C ASP A 67 7.57 -11.02 5.15
N ALA A 68 8.50 -10.13 5.51
CA ALA A 68 9.12 -10.13 6.83
C ALA A 68 8.10 -9.78 7.91
N LEU A 69 7.33 -8.71 7.68
CA LEU A 69 6.33 -8.20 8.62
C LEU A 69 5.16 -9.17 8.78
N ARG A 70 4.61 -9.73 7.68
CA ARG A 70 3.51 -10.70 7.79
C ARG A 70 3.91 -11.96 8.57
N LYS A 71 5.16 -12.42 8.41
CA LYS A 71 5.68 -13.57 9.17
C LYS A 71 5.87 -13.24 10.64
N LYS A 72 6.38 -12.06 10.96
CA LYS A 72 6.59 -11.63 12.34
C LYS A 72 5.29 -11.47 13.10
N TYR A 73 4.31 -10.78 12.50
CA TYR A 73 3.06 -10.43 13.16
C TYR A 73 1.91 -11.40 12.88
N HIS A 74 2.12 -12.39 11.99
CA HIS A 74 1.09 -13.37 11.56
C HIS A 74 -0.15 -12.70 10.96
N ILE A 75 0.04 -11.65 10.17
CA ILE A 75 -1.02 -10.84 9.56
C ILE A 75 -1.10 -11.06 8.04
N PRO A 76 -2.30 -10.92 7.44
CA PRO A 76 -2.46 -11.05 5.99
C PRO A 76 -1.98 -9.82 5.21
N VAL A 77 -1.52 -10.08 3.98
CA VAL A 77 -1.24 -9.06 2.97
C VAL A 77 -2.41 -9.00 1.99
N TYR A 78 -2.93 -7.80 1.76
CA TYR A 78 -3.98 -7.50 0.80
C TYR A 78 -3.40 -6.79 -0.43
N VAL A 79 -3.90 -7.14 -1.61
CA VAL A 79 -3.59 -6.46 -2.87
C VAL A 79 -4.78 -6.57 -3.83
N HIS A 80 -4.88 -5.69 -4.81
CA HIS A 80 -5.91 -5.84 -5.85
C HIS A 80 -5.70 -7.14 -6.66
N GLU A 81 -6.79 -7.80 -7.06
CA GLU A 81 -6.74 -9.11 -7.74
C GLU A 81 -5.85 -9.13 -9.00
N LYS A 82 -5.81 -8.03 -9.75
CA LYS A 82 -4.96 -7.89 -10.94
C LYS A 82 -3.46 -7.76 -10.61
N GLU A 83 -3.10 -7.41 -9.39
CA GLU A 83 -1.70 -7.25 -8.97
C GLU A 83 -1.04 -8.56 -8.51
N GLN A 84 -1.82 -9.62 -8.23
CA GLN A 84 -1.25 -10.92 -7.84
C GLN A 84 -0.23 -11.45 -8.84
N HIS A 85 -0.49 -11.28 -10.14
CA HIS A 85 0.44 -11.67 -11.18
C HIS A 85 1.72 -10.85 -11.12
N LEU A 86 1.59 -9.54 -10.97
CA LEU A 86 2.69 -8.58 -10.89
C LEU A 86 3.60 -8.85 -9.69
N LEU A 87 3.04 -9.17 -8.51
CA LEU A 87 3.82 -9.58 -7.33
C LEU A 87 4.72 -10.79 -7.62
N GLY A 88 4.30 -11.68 -8.51
CA GLY A 88 4.97 -12.93 -8.86
C GLY A 88 6.02 -12.82 -9.96
N ASP A 89 6.13 -11.71 -10.69
CA ASP A 89 7.06 -11.53 -11.81
C ASP A 89 8.05 -10.38 -11.56
N PRO A 90 9.37 -10.69 -11.38
CA PRO A 90 10.39 -9.67 -11.13
C PRO A 90 10.58 -8.65 -12.26
N LYS A 91 10.12 -8.94 -13.46
CA LYS A 91 10.16 -7.99 -14.58
C LYS A 91 9.02 -6.99 -14.48
N GLU A 92 7.83 -7.47 -14.13
CA GLU A 92 6.64 -6.65 -14.02
C GLU A 92 6.63 -5.82 -12.72
N ASN A 93 7.04 -6.41 -11.61
CA ASN A 93 7.18 -5.68 -10.35
C ASN A 93 8.44 -4.81 -10.26
N LEU A 94 9.25 -4.80 -11.31
CA LEU A 94 10.47 -4.00 -11.50
C LEU A 94 11.64 -4.38 -10.58
N SER A 95 11.51 -5.37 -9.70
CA SER A 95 12.62 -5.78 -8.83
C SER A 95 13.83 -6.28 -9.62
N GLY A 96 13.60 -6.97 -10.73
CA GLY A 96 14.66 -7.46 -11.61
C GLY A 96 15.50 -6.37 -12.29
N LEU A 97 15.01 -5.12 -12.33
CA LEU A 97 15.69 -3.98 -12.94
C LEU A 97 16.43 -3.13 -11.89
N TRP A 98 15.87 -2.98 -10.69
CA TRP A 98 16.32 -2.00 -9.71
C TRP A 98 16.86 -2.60 -8.42
N SER A 99 16.60 -3.89 -8.17
CA SER A 99 17.03 -4.59 -6.97
C SER A 99 17.40 -6.05 -7.26
N LYS A 100 17.51 -6.88 -6.22
CA LYS A 100 17.53 -8.34 -6.42
C LYS A 100 16.13 -8.78 -6.84
N PRO A 101 16.00 -9.68 -7.84
CA PRO A 101 14.72 -10.26 -8.20
C PRO A 101 13.96 -10.74 -6.97
N TYR A 102 12.77 -10.25 -6.76
CA TYR A 102 11.93 -10.55 -5.62
C TYR A 102 10.51 -10.87 -6.08
N THR A 103 9.91 -11.85 -5.45
CA THR A 103 8.53 -12.26 -5.70
C THR A 103 7.83 -12.57 -4.39
N MET A 104 6.54 -12.31 -4.34
CA MET A 104 5.68 -12.73 -3.24
C MET A 104 4.27 -13.06 -3.75
N GLN A 105 3.42 -13.50 -2.84
CA GLN A 105 1.99 -13.65 -3.06
C GLN A 105 1.25 -13.00 -1.91
N ALA A 106 0.20 -12.25 -2.20
CA ALA A 106 -0.68 -11.73 -1.19
C ALA A 106 -1.63 -12.84 -0.68
N ASP A 107 -2.06 -12.72 0.57
CA ASP A 107 -2.96 -13.68 1.22
C ASP A 107 -4.42 -13.42 0.85
N LYS A 108 -4.76 -12.18 0.55
CA LYS A 108 -6.11 -11.71 0.23
C LYS A 108 -6.08 -10.81 -1.00
N THR A 109 -7.13 -10.90 -1.79
CA THR A 109 -7.33 -9.98 -2.91
C THR A 109 -8.51 -9.07 -2.66
N VAL A 110 -8.43 -7.85 -3.20
CA VAL A 110 -9.48 -6.85 -3.21
C VAL A 110 -9.80 -6.42 -4.64
N LYS A 111 -10.95 -5.76 -4.83
CA LYS A 111 -11.39 -5.20 -6.10
C LYS A 111 -12.11 -3.88 -5.87
N GLU A 112 -12.41 -3.18 -6.96
CA GLU A 112 -13.21 -1.94 -6.93
C GLU A 112 -14.50 -2.11 -6.13
N GLY A 113 -14.75 -1.15 -5.24
CA GLY A 113 -15.96 -1.07 -4.43
C GLY A 113 -15.99 -1.98 -3.20
N ASP A 114 -14.95 -2.79 -2.97
CA ASP A 114 -14.84 -3.55 -1.73
C ASP A 114 -14.74 -2.61 -0.52
N VAL A 115 -15.34 -3.03 0.59
CA VAL A 115 -15.24 -2.35 1.88
C VAL A 115 -14.60 -3.31 2.88
N LEU A 116 -13.43 -2.94 3.37
CA LEU A 116 -12.69 -3.70 4.37
C LEU A 116 -12.99 -3.16 5.77
N HIS A 117 -13.11 -4.05 6.74
CA HIS A 117 -13.20 -3.69 8.15
C HIS A 117 -11.95 -4.22 8.85
N LEU A 118 -10.95 -3.34 9.01
CA LEU A 118 -9.63 -3.65 9.57
C LEU A 118 -9.20 -2.54 10.52
N ALA A 119 -8.54 -2.88 11.60
CA ALA A 119 -8.09 -1.98 12.66
C ALA A 119 -9.24 -1.07 13.18
N ASP A 120 -10.47 -1.61 13.17
CA ASP A 120 -11.72 -0.93 13.50
C ASP A 120 -12.01 0.30 12.61
N PHE A 121 -11.42 0.33 11.41
CA PHE A 121 -11.77 1.27 10.34
C PHE A 121 -12.64 0.60 9.28
N GLU A 122 -13.52 1.39 8.67
CA GLU A 122 -14.14 1.09 7.39
C GLU A 122 -13.27 1.68 6.29
N ILE A 123 -12.76 0.84 5.39
CA ILE A 123 -11.79 1.21 4.36
C ILE A 123 -12.38 0.87 3.00
N HIS A 124 -12.61 1.88 2.17
CA HIS A 124 -13.11 1.72 0.83
C HIS A 124 -11.95 1.49 -0.15
N VAL A 125 -12.06 0.49 -0.99
CA VAL A 125 -11.11 0.20 -2.08
C VAL A 125 -11.58 0.92 -3.33
N LEU A 126 -10.75 1.84 -3.82
CA LEU A 126 -10.99 2.62 -5.03
C LEU A 126 -9.97 2.20 -6.09
N ALA A 127 -10.39 1.51 -7.14
CA ALA A 127 -9.49 1.15 -8.22
C ALA A 127 -9.05 2.40 -9.00
N THR A 128 -7.76 2.55 -9.15
CA THR A 128 -7.13 3.66 -9.85
C THR A 128 -6.11 3.12 -10.86
N PRO A 129 -6.55 2.34 -11.87
CA PRO A 129 -5.65 1.81 -12.87
C PRO A 129 -4.96 2.92 -13.63
N GLY A 130 -3.72 2.71 -14.04
CA GLY A 130 -2.93 3.70 -14.76
C GLY A 130 -1.44 3.50 -14.52
N HIS A 131 -0.94 3.72 -13.32
CA HIS A 131 0.43 3.41 -12.94
C HIS A 131 0.69 1.90 -13.03
N THR A 132 -0.23 1.09 -12.48
CA THR A 132 -0.37 -0.34 -12.77
C THR A 132 -1.81 -0.69 -13.11
N ALA A 133 -2.04 -1.89 -13.66
CA ALA A 133 -3.39 -2.32 -14.07
C ALA A 133 -4.34 -2.58 -12.90
N GLY A 134 -3.81 -2.83 -11.70
CA GLY A 134 -4.57 -3.11 -10.48
C GLY A 134 -4.26 -2.12 -9.35
N GLY A 135 -3.69 -0.95 -9.68
CA GLY A 135 -3.47 0.11 -8.70
C GLY A 135 -4.76 0.49 -7.99
N VAL A 136 -4.68 0.68 -6.66
CA VAL A 136 -5.82 1.11 -5.83
C VAL A 136 -5.42 2.23 -4.89
N CYS A 137 -6.42 3.02 -4.51
CA CYS A 137 -6.35 3.87 -3.33
C CYS A 137 -7.19 3.24 -2.21
N TYR A 138 -6.70 3.35 -0.97
CA TYR A 138 -7.45 2.96 0.23
C TYR A 138 -7.97 4.22 0.91
N TYR A 139 -9.30 4.34 1.01
CA TYR A 139 -9.96 5.51 1.57
C TYR A 139 -10.68 5.18 2.88
N ILE A 140 -10.41 5.95 3.93
CA ILE A 140 -11.08 5.86 5.23
C ILE A 140 -12.01 7.07 5.38
N PRO A 141 -13.32 6.94 5.06
CA PRO A 141 -14.25 8.07 4.99
C PRO A 141 -14.40 8.84 6.31
N ALA A 142 -14.48 8.11 7.43
CA ALA A 142 -14.66 8.69 8.75
C ALA A 142 -13.50 9.62 9.15
N GLU A 143 -12.30 9.33 8.65
CA GLU A 143 -11.08 10.08 8.93
C GLU A 143 -10.66 10.99 7.76
N LYS A 144 -11.40 10.97 6.64
CA LYS A 144 -11.10 11.70 5.40
C LYS A 144 -9.67 11.47 4.91
N THR A 145 -9.13 10.27 5.11
CA THR A 145 -7.75 9.89 4.81
C THR A 145 -7.70 8.96 3.61
N LEU A 146 -6.83 9.25 2.66
CA LEU A 146 -6.59 8.46 1.46
C LEU A 146 -5.12 8.06 1.36
N PHE A 147 -4.88 6.78 1.15
CA PHE A 147 -3.57 6.24 0.78
C PHE A 147 -3.58 5.97 -0.71
N SER A 148 -2.89 6.79 -1.49
CA SER A 148 -2.99 6.80 -2.96
C SER A 148 -1.87 6.05 -3.67
N GLY A 149 -0.83 5.59 -2.95
CA GLY A 149 0.35 5.02 -3.58
C GLY A 149 0.87 5.92 -4.70
N ASP A 150 1.19 5.31 -5.83
CA ASP A 150 1.68 5.99 -7.02
C ASP A 150 0.58 6.49 -7.97
N THR A 151 -0.66 6.59 -7.48
CA THR A 151 -1.74 7.22 -8.25
C THR A 151 -1.64 8.75 -8.20
N LEU A 152 -1.47 9.33 -7.01
CA LEU A 152 -1.49 10.78 -6.82
C LEU A 152 -0.40 11.22 -5.85
N PHE A 153 0.39 12.19 -6.27
CA PHE A 153 1.41 12.87 -5.46
C PHE A 153 1.04 14.33 -5.22
N CYS A 154 1.79 14.99 -4.33
CA CYS A 154 1.68 16.44 -4.18
C CYS A 154 2.08 17.12 -5.51
N GLU A 155 1.11 17.80 -6.15
CA GLU A 155 1.28 18.49 -7.44
C GLU A 155 1.73 17.60 -8.62
N SER A 156 1.56 16.26 -8.50
CA SER A 156 1.98 15.32 -9.54
C SER A 156 1.17 14.02 -9.48
N TYR A 157 1.50 13.07 -10.34
CA TYR A 157 0.93 11.73 -10.41
C TYR A 157 2.01 10.71 -10.79
N GLY A 158 1.74 9.44 -10.56
CA GLY A 158 2.67 8.34 -10.88
C GLY A 158 2.94 8.20 -12.37
N ARG A 159 4.08 7.60 -12.69
CA ARG A 159 4.45 7.26 -14.06
C ARG A 159 3.47 6.25 -14.65
N TYR A 160 3.27 6.32 -15.98
CA TYR A 160 2.37 5.45 -16.74
C TYR A 160 3.05 4.85 -17.98
N ASP A 161 4.39 4.73 -17.95
CA ASP A 161 5.22 4.23 -19.06
C ASP A 161 5.91 2.89 -18.73
N PHE A 162 5.46 2.19 -17.69
CA PHE A 162 5.89 0.84 -17.36
C PHE A 162 5.12 -0.23 -18.15
N PRO A 163 5.62 -1.48 -18.23
CA PRO A 163 4.96 -2.57 -18.98
C PRO A 163 3.52 -2.84 -18.56
N THR A 164 3.18 -2.59 -17.29
CA THR A 164 1.82 -2.79 -16.72
C THR A 164 1.01 -1.51 -16.61
N SER A 165 1.55 -0.39 -17.10
CA SER A 165 0.87 0.91 -17.05
C SER A 165 -0.10 1.08 -18.21
N SER A 166 -1.14 1.88 -17.99
CA SER A 166 -2.07 2.34 -19.03
C SER A 166 -2.33 3.83 -18.88
N GLY A 167 -1.64 4.62 -19.65
CA GLY A 167 -1.81 6.10 -19.65
C GLY A 167 -3.21 6.59 -20.05
N ARG A 168 -4.09 5.68 -20.50
CA ARG A 168 -5.50 5.99 -20.83
C ARG A 168 -6.46 5.74 -19.66
N GLU A 169 -6.01 5.07 -18.62
CA GLU A 169 -6.82 4.61 -17.48
C GLU A 169 -6.53 5.36 -16.17
N LEU A 170 -5.67 6.40 -16.21
CA LEU A 170 -5.49 7.32 -15.07
C LEU A 170 -6.77 8.18 -14.91
N ASP A 171 -7.88 7.50 -14.66
CA ASP A 171 -9.14 8.10 -14.28
C ASP A 171 -9.11 8.26 -12.74
N ILE A 172 -8.56 9.39 -12.30
CA ILE A 172 -8.63 9.75 -10.88
C ILE A 172 -10.10 10.05 -10.61
N PRO A 173 -10.82 9.22 -9.86
CA PRO A 173 -12.21 9.52 -9.55
C PRO A 173 -12.29 10.90 -8.87
N PRO A 174 -13.36 11.67 -9.07
CA PRO A 174 -13.51 12.98 -8.44
C PRO A 174 -13.71 12.80 -6.93
N ILE A 175 -12.62 12.50 -6.24
CA ILE A 175 -12.60 12.44 -4.78
C ILE A 175 -12.31 13.87 -4.32
N TYR A 176 -13.27 14.49 -3.67
CA TYR A 176 -13.04 15.76 -2.97
C TYR A 176 -12.15 15.50 -1.75
N ILE A 177 -10.83 15.44 -1.99
CA ILE A 177 -9.83 15.25 -0.94
C ILE A 177 -9.37 16.63 -0.50
N SER A 178 -9.61 16.96 0.76
CA SER A 178 -8.86 18.02 1.42
C SER A 178 -7.49 17.45 1.76
N PHE A 179 -6.46 17.86 1.03
CA PHE A 179 -5.09 17.59 1.46
C PHE A 179 -4.84 18.39 2.74
N VAL A 180 -4.39 17.72 3.78
CA VAL A 180 -3.89 18.33 5.01
C VAL A 180 -2.38 18.43 4.92
#